data_05101eab22c59a800b3d3b72ccf8fcf4
#
_entry.id   05101eab22c59a800b3d3b72ccf8fcf4
#
_cell.length_a   1.000
_cell.length_b   1.000
_cell.length_c   1.000
_cell.angle_alpha   90.00
_cell.angle_beta   90.00
_cell.angle_gamma   90.00
#
_symmetry.space_group_name_H-M   'P 1'
#
loop_
_entity.id
_entity.type
_entity.pdbx_description
1 polymer ?
#
loop_
_entity_poly.entity_id
_entity_poly.type
_entity_poly.pdbx_seq_one_letter_code
_entity_poly.pdbx_strand_id
1 'polypeptide(L)'
;MKQTIAVVFGTFAPMHKGHLDLIARAKLACGQVCIVVSGYDKDRGDLIGLDLTKRFQFAQEQFEEDELVRVHALDETDLPAYPDGWDLWLDRLLGLLDLSEHQAPVFYVSEEEYAQELHNRGYQAHYSPRKFGISATLIREHPEQYKDYIAPAFVDFFEDGEDK
;
A
#
# COMPACT_ATOMS: atom_id res chain seq x y z
N MET A 1 -16.85 12.69 18.90
CA MET A 1 -16.31 11.43 18.39
C MET A 1 -15.56 11.66 17.08
N LYS A 2 -14.37 11.12 16.94
CA LYS A 2 -13.60 11.30 15.72
C LYS A 2 -14.06 10.35 14.63
N GLN A 3 -14.07 10.84 13.39
CA GLN A 3 -14.31 10.01 12.22
C GLN A 3 -13.07 9.17 11.96
N THR A 4 -13.24 7.87 11.76
CA THR A 4 -12.11 7.01 11.43
C THR A 4 -11.86 7.01 9.93
N ILE A 5 -10.57 7.08 9.56
CA ILE A 5 -10.13 7.00 8.17
C ILE A 5 -9.21 5.78 8.06
N ALA A 6 -9.57 4.83 7.23
CA ALA A 6 -8.73 3.65 7.05
C ALA A 6 -7.45 4.00 6.31
N VAL A 7 -6.35 3.37 6.70
CA VAL A 7 -5.04 3.55 6.05
C VAL A 7 -4.50 2.19 5.67
N VAL A 8 -4.18 2.02 4.40
CA VAL A 8 -3.53 0.81 3.89
C VAL A 8 -2.23 1.25 3.22
N PHE A 9 -1.12 0.77 3.70
CA PHE A 9 0.18 1.12 3.14
C PHE A 9 0.92 -0.12 2.64
N GLY A 10 1.82 0.09 1.72
CA GLY A 10 2.63 -1.00 1.20
C GLY A 10 3.50 -0.55 0.03
N THR A 11 4.34 -1.45 -0.43
CA THR A 11 5.18 -1.21 -1.59
C THR A 11 4.39 -1.30 -2.90
N PHE A 12 3.42 -2.22 -2.96
CA PHE A 12 2.56 -2.45 -4.13
C PHE A 12 3.35 -2.67 -5.44
N ALA A 13 4.24 -3.61 -5.43
CA ALA A 13 5.12 -3.90 -6.56
C ALA A 13 4.94 -5.32 -7.09
N PRO A 14 3.79 -5.66 -7.68
CA PRO A 14 2.62 -4.83 -7.94
C PRO A 14 1.55 -4.95 -6.86
N MET A 15 0.51 -4.12 -6.95
CA MET A 15 -0.72 -4.32 -6.21
C MET A 15 -1.41 -5.59 -6.74
N HIS A 16 -2.01 -6.38 -5.87
CA HIS A 16 -2.63 -7.64 -6.24
C HIS A 16 -3.94 -7.87 -5.48
N LYS A 17 -4.61 -8.99 -5.76
CA LYS A 17 -5.93 -9.31 -5.17
C LYS A 17 -5.93 -9.29 -3.65
N GLY A 18 -4.83 -9.71 -3.01
CA GLY A 18 -4.71 -9.64 -1.55
C GLY A 18 -4.82 -8.21 -1.03
N HIS A 19 -4.17 -7.27 -1.71
CA HIS A 19 -4.27 -5.84 -1.37
C HIS A 19 -5.67 -5.31 -1.63
N LEU A 20 -6.27 -5.67 -2.77
CA LEU A 20 -7.61 -5.21 -3.10
C LEU A 20 -8.65 -5.69 -2.08
N ASP A 21 -8.52 -6.93 -1.61
CA ASP A 21 -9.39 -7.47 -0.57
C ASP A 21 -9.24 -6.68 0.75
N LEU A 22 -8.01 -6.42 1.15
CA LEU A 22 -7.73 -5.65 2.37
C LEU A 22 -8.31 -4.24 2.28
N ILE A 23 -8.09 -3.59 1.13
CA ILE A 23 -8.61 -2.24 0.87
C ILE A 23 -10.15 -2.23 0.92
N ALA A 24 -10.79 -3.23 0.30
CA ALA A 24 -12.24 -3.32 0.31
C ALA A 24 -12.79 -3.48 1.72
N ARG A 25 -12.17 -4.32 2.54
CA ARG A 25 -12.60 -4.51 3.94
C ARG A 25 -12.40 -3.25 4.76
N ALA A 26 -11.29 -2.58 4.57
CA ALA A 26 -11.01 -1.31 5.25
C ALA A 26 -12.05 -0.25 4.89
N LYS A 27 -12.41 -0.18 3.61
CA LYS A 27 -13.40 0.76 3.11
C LYS A 27 -14.79 0.48 3.71
N LEU A 28 -15.17 -0.79 3.80
CA LEU A 28 -16.45 -1.18 4.42
C LEU A 28 -16.49 -0.79 5.90
N ALA A 29 -15.38 -0.89 6.59
CA ALA A 29 -15.32 -0.60 8.02
C ALA A 29 -15.33 0.90 8.32
N CYS A 30 -14.63 1.71 7.52
CA CYS A 30 -14.40 3.12 7.82
C CYS A 30 -15.08 4.09 6.83
N GLY A 31 -15.51 3.61 5.68
CA GLY A 31 -16.13 4.44 4.64
C GLY A 31 -15.13 5.12 3.72
N GLN A 32 -13.99 5.55 4.24
CA GLN A 32 -12.94 6.20 3.44
C GLN A 32 -11.61 5.50 3.68
N VAL A 33 -10.79 5.41 2.63
CA VAL A 33 -9.48 4.76 2.70
C VAL A 33 -8.42 5.67 2.08
N CYS A 34 -7.29 5.80 2.78
CA CYS A 34 -6.08 6.40 2.24
C CYS A 34 -5.10 5.26 1.96
N ILE A 35 -4.69 5.13 0.71
CA ILE A 35 -3.67 4.18 0.30
C ILE A 35 -2.35 4.94 0.23
N VAL A 36 -1.33 4.43 0.91
CA VAL A 36 0.00 5.03 0.88
C VAL A 36 0.95 4.06 0.19
N VAL A 37 1.39 4.43 -1.01
CA VAL A 37 2.39 3.66 -1.77
C VAL A 37 3.76 4.12 -1.31
N SER A 38 4.52 3.25 -0.67
CA SER A 38 5.83 3.59 -0.16
C SER A 38 6.93 2.93 -0.99
N GLY A 39 8.07 3.60 -1.07
CA GLY A 39 9.19 3.07 -1.82
C GLY A 39 10.43 3.88 -1.62
N TYR A 40 11.55 3.35 -2.10
CA TYR A 40 12.83 4.02 -2.05
C TYR A 40 13.62 3.68 -3.31
N ASP A 41 14.65 4.47 -3.56
CA ASP A 41 15.52 4.28 -4.71
C ASP A 41 16.17 2.89 -4.67
N LYS A 42 16.04 2.14 -5.76
CA LYS A 42 16.54 0.77 -5.91
C LYS A 42 15.82 -0.26 -5.04
N ASP A 43 14.57 0.02 -4.67
CA ASP A 43 13.76 -1.01 -4.01
C ASP A 43 13.38 -2.13 -5.00
N ARG A 44 12.65 -3.13 -4.53
CA ARG A 44 12.30 -4.30 -5.35
C ARG A 44 11.49 -3.93 -6.59
N GLY A 45 10.64 -2.93 -6.50
CA GLY A 45 9.87 -2.46 -7.66
C GLY A 45 10.77 -1.74 -8.65
N ASP A 46 11.62 -0.85 -8.16
CA ASP A 46 12.53 -0.06 -8.98
C ASP A 46 13.46 -0.98 -9.79
N LEU A 47 13.93 -2.07 -9.18
CA LEU A 47 14.84 -3.01 -9.84
C LEU A 47 14.25 -3.67 -11.09
N ILE A 48 12.92 -3.74 -11.18
CA ILE A 48 12.25 -4.28 -12.38
C ILE A 48 11.64 -3.19 -13.24
N GLY A 49 11.96 -1.93 -12.97
CA GLY A 49 11.42 -0.81 -13.72
C GLY A 49 10.07 -0.30 -13.24
N LEU A 50 9.55 -0.89 -12.18
CA LEU A 50 8.27 -0.47 -11.55
C LEU A 50 8.59 0.42 -10.35
N ASP A 51 9.06 1.64 -10.63
CA ASP A 51 9.49 2.57 -9.59
C ASP A 51 8.31 3.17 -8.83
N LEU A 52 8.60 3.93 -7.79
CA LEU A 52 7.57 4.53 -6.94
C LEU A 52 6.61 5.40 -7.74
N THR A 53 7.10 6.19 -8.68
CA THR A 53 6.26 7.06 -9.50
C THR A 53 5.25 6.25 -10.30
N LYS A 54 5.70 5.18 -10.95
CA LYS A 54 4.82 4.30 -11.72
C LYS A 54 3.80 3.60 -10.84
N ARG A 55 4.24 3.07 -9.69
CA ARG A 55 3.34 2.39 -8.75
C ARG A 55 2.26 3.34 -8.25
N PHE A 56 2.64 4.56 -7.95
CA PHE A 56 1.70 5.59 -7.54
C PHE A 56 0.68 5.90 -8.64
N GLN A 57 1.14 6.09 -9.87
CA GLN A 57 0.26 6.33 -11.01
C GLN A 57 -0.73 5.19 -11.23
N PHE A 58 -0.25 3.95 -11.19
CA PHE A 58 -1.11 2.78 -11.37
C PHE A 58 -2.12 2.64 -10.23
N ALA A 59 -1.71 2.93 -9.01
CA ALA A 59 -2.64 2.90 -7.88
C ALA A 59 -3.71 3.97 -8.02
N GLN A 60 -3.35 5.17 -8.49
CA GLN A 60 -4.32 6.22 -8.77
C GLN A 60 -5.31 5.79 -9.86
N GLU A 61 -4.83 5.18 -10.92
CA GLU A 61 -5.68 4.68 -12.00
C GLU A 61 -6.63 3.60 -11.50
N GLN A 62 -6.14 2.72 -10.63
CA GLN A 62 -6.95 1.62 -10.08
C GLN A 62 -8.19 2.13 -9.36
N PHE A 63 -8.10 3.29 -8.72
CA PHE A 63 -9.17 3.85 -7.90
C PHE A 63 -9.66 5.21 -8.37
N GLU A 64 -9.37 5.59 -9.62
CA GLU A 64 -9.67 6.95 -10.12
C GLU A 64 -11.16 7.32 -10.08
N GLU A 65 -12.04 6.33 -10.16
CA GLU A 65 -13.49 6.57 -10.12
C GLU A 65 -14.08 6.37 -8.72
N ASP A 66 -13.27 6.06 -7.73
CA ASP A 66 -13.72 5.82 -6.37
C ASP A 66 -13.43 7.03 -5.48
N GLU A 67 -14.46 7.83 -5.23
CA GLU A 67 -14.33 9.07 -4.44
C GLU A 67 -13.97 8.81 -2.97
N LEU A 68 -14.14 7.58 -2.51
CA LEU A 68 -13.87 7.22 -1.12
C LEU A 68 -12.42 6.77 -0.91
N VAL A 69 -11.64 6.68 -1.97
CA VAL A 69 -10.25 6.24 -1.92
C VAL A 69 -9.32 7.38 -2.35
N ARG A 70 -8.32 7.66 -1.53
CA ARG A 70 -7.25 8.60 -1.85
C ARG A 70 -5.93 7.85 -1.89
N VAL A 71 -5.06 8.20 -2.82
CA VAL A 71 -3.76 7.56 -2.97
C VAL A 71 -2.66 8.57 -2.75
N HIS A 72 -1.66 8.20 -1.96
CA HIS A 72 -0.49 9.03 -1.66
C HIS A 72 0.77 8.23 -1.96
N ALA A 73 1.85 8.94 -2.31
CA ALA A 73 3.17 8.34 -2.46
C ALA A 73 4.06 8.80 -1.32
N LEU A 74 4.80 7.86 -0.73
CA LEU A 74 5.74 8.16 0.34
C LEU A 74 7.13 7.69 -0.10
N ASP A 75 8.03 8.64 -0.32
CA ASP A 75 9.42 8.33 -0.65
C ASP A 75 10.22 8.21 0.64
N GLU A 76 10.74 7.00 0.89
CA GLU A 76 11.49 6.71 2.11
C GLU A 76 12.99 6.56 1.86
N THR A 77 13.48 7.02 0.68
CA THR A 77 14.88 6.88 0.29
C THR A 77 15.85 7.48 1.32
N ASP A 78 15.48 8.60 1.93
CA ASP A 78 16.32 9.31 2.90
C ASP A 78 16.07 8.86 4.35
N LEU A 79 15.20 7.88 4.57
CA LEU A 79 14.88 7.40 5.92
C LEU A 79 15.75 6.19 6.29
N PRO A 80 16.03 6.00 7.60
CA PRO A 80 16.66 4.77 8.04
C PRO A 80 15.82 3.56 7.67
N ALA A 81 16.48 2.45 7.38
CA ALA A 81 15.80 1.21 7.02
C ALA A 81 14.98 0.66 8.20
N TYR A 82 13.96 -0.10 7.86
CA TYR A 82 13.18 -0.86 8.84
C TYR A 82 14.12 -1.78 9.64
N PRO A 83 13.96 -1.90 10.98
CA PRO A 83 12.89 -1.27 11.78
C PRO A 83 13.21 0.13 12.33
N ASP A 84 14.41 0.64 12.14
CA ASP A 84 14.88 1.87 12.80
C ASP A 84 14.15 3.13 12.30
N GLY A 85 13.63 3.09 11.09
CA GLY A 85 12.97 4.25 10.47
C GLY A 85 11.50 4.43 10.84
N TRP A 86 10.93 3.59 11.71
CA TRP A 86 9.49 3.59 11.98
C TRP A 86 8.93 4.96 12.38
N ASP A 87 9.57 5.62 13.33
CA ASP A 87 9.04 6.89 13.85
C ASP A 87 9.05 7.99 12.77
N LEU A 88 10.15 8.12 12.04
CA LEU A 88 10.26 9.11 10.98
C LEU A 88 9.32 8.79 9.82
N TRP A 89 9.22 7.51 9.47
CA TRP A 89 8.32 7.05 8.41
C TRP A 89 6.87 7.35 8.77
N LEU A 90 6.47 7.04 10.00
CA LEU A 90 5.10 7.27 10.46
C LEU A 90 4.77 8.76 10.49
N ASP A 91 5.71 9.61 10.97
CA ASP A 91 5.52 11.06 10.95
C ASP A 91 5.29 11.56 9.53
N ARG A 92 6.08 11.06 8.57
CA ARG A 92 5.93 11.44 7.16
C ARG A 92 4.58 10.98 6.61
N LEU A 93 4.19 9.75 6.91
CA LEU A 93 2.89 9.22 6.48
C LEU A 93 1.74 10.06 7.02
N LEU A 94 1.75 10.37 8.31
CA LEU A 94 0.68 11.17 8.92
C LEU A 94 0.61 12.57 8.31
N GLY A 95 1.77 13.15 7.97
CA GLY A 95 1.81 14.43 7.27
C GLY A 95 1.16 14.38 5.90
N LEU A 96 1.35 13.28 5.17
CA LEU A 96 0.74 13.08 3.86
C LEU A 96 -0.77 12.94 3.95
N LEU A 97 -1.27 12.29 4.98
CA LEU A 97 -2.71 12.08 5.17
C LEU A 97 -3.43 13.37 5.45
N ASP A 98 -2.77 14.33 6.10
CA ASP A 98 -3.31 15.66 6.41
C ASP A 98 -4.70 15.58 7.06
N LEU A 99 -4.82 14.73 8.07
CA LEU A 99 -6.10 14.53 8.76
C LEU A 99 -6.44 15.72 9.64
N SER A 100 -7.72 16.06 9.71
CA SER A 100 -8.21 17.10 10.61
C SER A 100 -8.21 16.60 12.05
N GLU A 101 -8.40 17.51 13.00
CA GLU A 101 -8.52 17.15 14.43
C GLU A 101 -9.73 16.26 14.72
N HIS A 102 -10.71 16.22 13.80
CA HIS A 102 -11.90 15.40 13.92
C HIS A 102 -11.78 14.04 13.26
N GLN A 103 -10.60 13.72 12.73
CA GLN A 103 -10.34 12.46 12.04
C GLN A 103 -9.21 11.70 12.74
N ALA A 104 -9.31 10.38 12.73
CA ALA A 104 -8.27 9.52 13.31
C ALA A 104 -7.96 8.38 12.35
N PRO A 105 -6.68 8.04 12.16
CA PRO A 105 -6.31 6.92 11.28
C PRO A 105 -6.56 5.58 11.95
N VAL A 106 -7.00 4.61 11.16
CA VAL A 106 -7.10 3.21 11.57
C VAL A 106 -6.38 2.39 10.50
N PHE A 107 -5.31 1.72 10.90
CA PHE A 107 -4.45 0.99 9.96
C PHE A 107 -4.97 -0.42 9.73
N TYR A 108 -4.94 -0.86 8.47
CA TYR A 108 -5.28 -2.23 8.08
C TYR A 108 -4.03 -2.83 7.45
N VAL A 109 -3.48 -3.85 8.11
CA VAL A 109 -2.19 -4.42 7.73
C VAL A 109 -2.27 -5.94 7.56
N SER A 110 -1.39 -6.50 6.73
CA SER A 110 -1.30 -7.93 6.51
C SER A 110 -0.08 -8.56 7.20
N GLU A 111 0.63 -7.79 8.01
CA GLU A 111 1.77 -8.27 8.78
C GLU A 111 1.49 -8.00 10.27
N GLU A 112 1.52 -9.06 11.07
CA GLU A 112 1.26 -8.95 12.51
C GLU A 112 2.25 -8.01 13.20
N GLU A 113 3.51 -8.05 12.76
CA GLU A 113 4.57 -7.20 13.28
C GLU A 113 4.26 -5.72 13.10
N TYR A 114 3.70 -5.35 11.95
CA TYR A 114 3.32 -3.96 11.69
C TYR A 114 2.19 -3.50 12.60
N ALA A 115 1.21 -4.36 12.84
CA ALA A 115 0.13 -4.05 13.77
C ALA A 115 0.69 -3.79 15.17
N GLN A 116 1.64 -4.62 15.61
CA GLN A 116 2.28 -4.48 16.92
C GLN A 116 3.03 -3.15 17.03
N GLU A 117 3.81 -2.80 15.99
CA GLU A 117 4.56 -1.54 15.99
C GLU A 117 3.63 -0.32 16.07
N LEU A 118 2.49 -0.37 15.38
CA LEU A 118 1.51 0.70 15.40
C LEU A 118 0.80 0.79 16.75
N HIS A 119 0.43 -0.36 17.34
CA HIS A 119 -0.18 -0.40 18.68
C HIS A 119 0.77 0.19 19.72
N ASN A 120 2.05 -0.14 19.63
CA ASN A 120 3.07 0.37 20.57
C ASN A 120 3.17 1.89 20.53
N ARG A 121 2.75 2.51 19.41
CA ARG A 121 2.78 3.97 19.23
C ARG A 121 1.42 4.62 19.45
N GLY A 122 0.44 3.85 19.93
CA GLY A 122 -0.87 4.37 20.30
C GLY A 122 -1.90 4.43 19.20
N TYR A 123 -1.65 3.75 18.07
CA TYR A 123 -2.57 3.74 16.94
C TYR A 123 -3.40 2.48 16.87
N GLN A 124 -4.63 2.58 16.34
CA GLN A 124 -5.43 1.41 16.05
C GLN A 124 -4.91 0.74 14.78
N ALA A 125 -4.74 -0.57 14.82
CA ALA A 125 -4.33 -1.34 13.67
C ALA A 125 -5.03 -2.70 13.71
N HIS A 126 -5.52 -3.12 12.55
CA HIS A 126 -6.19 -4.41 12.38
C HIS A 126 -5.33 -5.29 11.49
N TYR A 127 -4.91 -6.42 12.03
CA TYR A 127 -4.15 -7.41 11.29
C TYR A 127 -5.10 -8.37 10.58
N SER A 128 -4.85 -8.61 9.30
CA SER A 128 -5.55 -9.63 8.52
C SER A 128 -4.52 -10.45 7.78
N PRO A 129 -4.50 -11.79 7.95
CA PRO A 129 -3.56 -12.63 7.23
C PRO A 129 -3.71 -12.48 5.72
N ARG A 130 -2.61 -12.71 4.99
CA ARG A 130 -2.64 -12.70 3.53
C ARG A 130 -3.60 -13.76 3.02
N LYS A 131 -4.35 -13.40 1.98
CA LYS A 131 -5.30 -14.28 1.34
C LYS A 131 -4.80 -14.71 -0.05
N PHE A 132 -5.38 -15.77 -0.59
CA PHE A 132 -5.15 -16.28 -1.94
C PHE A 132 -3.75 -16.90 -2.14
N GLY A 133 -2.95 -17.01 -1.12
CA GLY A 133 -1.60 -17.56 -1.26
C GLY A 133 -0.72 -16.78 -2.21
N ILE A 134 -0.98 -15.49 -2.40
CA ILE A 134 -0.29 -14.65 -3.36
C ILE A 134 0.58 -13.61 -2.64
N SER A 135 1.71 -13.26 -3.28
CA SER A 135 2.57 -12.18 -2.80
C SER A 135 3.12 -11.42 -4.01
N ALA A 136 3.56 -10.20 -3.80
CA ALA A 136 4.18 -9.41 -4.85
C ALA A 136 5.47 -10.09 -5.35
N THR A 137 6.21 -10.76 -4.45
CA THR A 137 7.42 -11.49 -4.82
C THR A 137 7.11 -12.59 -5.84
N LEU A 138 6.08 -13.40 -5.57
CA LEU A 138 5.67 -14.47 -6.51
C LEU A 138 5.29 -13.90 -7.87
N ILE A 139 4.57 -12.78 -7.87
CA ILE A 139 4.15 -12.15 -9.13
C ILE A 139 5.36 -11.64 -9.90
N ARG A 140 6.32 -10.98 -9.23
CA ARG A 140 7.52 -10.49 -9.91
C ARG A 140 8.35 -11.62 -10.51
N GLU A 141 8.40 -12.77 -9.82
CA GLU A 141 9.15 -13.93 -10.30
C GLU A 141 8.43 -14.67 -11.41
N HIS A 142 7.10 -14.71 -11.38
CA HIS A 142 6.28 -15.50 -12.30
C HIS A 142 5.03 -14.72 -12.75
N PRO A 143 5.20 -13.58 -13.44
CA PRO A 143 4.06 -12.71 -13.77
C PRO A 143 3.00 -13.39 -14.64
N GLU A 144 3.41 -14.25 -15.56
CA GLU A 144 2.45 -14.96 -16.41
C GLU A 144 1.60 -15.94 -15.62
N GLN A 145 2.22 -16.65 -14.68
CA GLN A 145 1.52 -17.63 -13.86
C GLN A 145 0.47 -16.99 -12.96
N TYR A 146 0.76 -15.80 -12.43
CA TYR A 146 -0.09 -15.10 -11.46
C TYR A 146 -0.78 -13.87 -12.04
N LYS A 147 -0.86 -13.77 -13.35
CA LYS A 147 -1.44 -12.64 -14.06
C LYS A 147 -2.84 -12.27 -13.55
N ASP A 148 -3.68 -13.27 -13.29
CA ASP A 148 -5.05 -13.04 -12.86
C ASP A 148 -5.14 -12.45 -11.45
N TYR A 149 -4.04 -12.46 -10.70
CA TYR A 149 -4.00 -11.91 -9.35
C TYR A 149 -3.49 -10.47 -9.30
N ILE A 150 -3.00 -9.94 -10.43
CA ILE A 150 -2.48 -8.57 -10.51
C ILE A 150 -3.65 -7.60 -10.58
N ALA A 151 -3.58 -6.49 -9.82
CA ALA A 151 -4.60 -5.44 -9.91
C ALA A 151 -4.68 -4.93 -11.35
N PRO A 152 -5.88 -4.75 -11.92
CA PRO A 152 -6.04 -4.44 -13.35
C PRO A 152 -5.17 -3.30 -13.86
N ALA A 153 -5.02 -2.21 -13.10
CA ALA A 153 -4.23 -1.07 -13.54
C ALA A 153 -2.72 -1.36 -13.64
N PHE A 154 -2.26 -2.45 -13.00
CA PHE A 154 -0.84 -2.84 -13.02
C PHE A 154 -0.52 -3.89 -14.08
N VAL A 155 -1.54 -4.51 -14.68
CA VAL A 155 -1.34 -5.65 -15.59
C VAL A 155 -0.50 -5.28 -16.81
N ASP A 156 -0.79 -4.15 -17.44
CA ASP A 156 -0.12 -3.73 -18.67
C ASP A 156 1.39 -3.57 -18.51
N PHE A 157 1.84 -3.18 -17.33
CA PHE A 157 3.28 -3.07 -17.06
C PHE A 157 4.00 -4.40 -17.33
N PHE A 158 3.40 -5.51 -16.88
CA PHE A 158 4.02 -6.83 -17.03
C PHE A 158 3.87 -7.40 -18.43
N GLU A 159 2.81 -7.05 -19.14
CA GLU A 159 2.60 -7.48 -20.52
C GLU A 159 3.52 -6.73 -21.47
N ASP A 160 3.60 -5.40 -21.34
CA ASP A 160 4.44 -4.57 -22.20
C ASP A 160 5.91 -4.89 -22.08
N GLY A 161 6.35 -5.35 -20.90
CA GLY A 161 7.73 -5.70 -20.64
C GLY A 161 8.20 -6.89 -21.48
N GLU A 162 7.29 -7.75 -21.92
CA GLU A 162 7.62 -8.94 -22.70
C GLU A 162 7.92 -8.62 -24.16
N ASP A 163 7.40 -7.53 -24.67
CA ASP A 163 7.55 -7.14 -26.07
C ASP A 163 8.89 -6.44 -26.34
N LYS A 164 9.72 -6.36 -25.32
CA LYS A 164 11.02 -5.66 -25.41
C LYS A 164 12.24 -6.60 -25.30
#